data_65635e15e86a3a4ab60c3d03fc12894c
#
_entry.id   65635e15e86a3a4ab60c3d03fc12894c
#
_cell.length_a   1.000
_cell.length_b   1.000
_cell.length_c   1.000
_cell.angle_alpha   90.00
_cell.angle_beta   90.00
_cell.angle_gamma   90.00
#
_symmetry.space_group_name_H-M   'P 1'
#
loop_
_entity.id
_entity.type
_entity.pdbx_description
1 polymer ?
#
loop_
_entity_poly.entity_id
_entity_poly.type
_entity_poly.pdbx_seq_one_letter_code
_entity_poly.pdbx_strand_id
1 'polypeptide(L)'
;FITLKFLNSLGTSVLYAGIPTILQVASCSVVGYGLAKFKFPGKNVVFVLVILAFLIPQQILMIPTYIMYKQMNVLGSMLTFALPAALGQGLRSTIFIMLFYAFFSMLPKELDEAAEIDGASKLGIFFRVAIPLSIPMFIVGCIFSFVWYWNETYLTALYMPDVKTLPMQLSSFADSFRQ
;
A
#
# COMPACT_ATOMS: atom_id res chain seq x y z
N PHE A 1 22.50 -22.87 4.66
CA PHE A 1 22.65 -21.42 4.55
C PHE A 1 23.20 -20.98 3.18
N ILE A 2 24.20 -21.68 2.65
CA ILE A 2 24.84 -21.34 1.35
C ILE A 2 23.87 -21.60 0.18
N THR A 3 23.07 -22.66 0.24
CA THR A 3 22.10 -23.04 -0.80
C THR A 3 20.93 -22.07 -0.92
N LEU A 4 20.53 -21.40 0.17
CA LEU A 4 19.41 -20.48 0.19
C LEU A 4 19.75 -19.05 -0.26
N LYS A 5 21.05 -18.70 -0.47
CA LYS A 5 21.51 -17.32 -0.69
C LYS A 5 20.80 -16.34 0.26
N PHE A 6 20.70 -16.72 1.54
CA PHE A 6 19.83 -16.12 2.55
C PHE A 6 19.94 -14.59 2.62
N LEU A 7 21.14 -14.05 2.70
CA LEU A 7 21.35 -12.61 2.83
C LEU A 7 20.84 -11.83 1.61
N ASN A 8 21.06 -12.35 0.41
CA ASN A 8 20.58 -11.71 -0.81
C ASN A 8 19.04 -11.73 -0.87
N SER A 9 18.44 -12.86 -0.54
CA SER A 9 16.98 -13.02 -0.56
C SER A 9 16.30 -12.20 0.56
N LEU A 10 16.95 -12.09 1.71
CA LEU A 10 16.50 -11.21 2.79
C LEU A 10 16.51 -9.74 2.33
N GLY A 11 17.63 -9.27 1.79
CA GLY A 11 17.74 -7.90 1.27
C GLY A 11 16.72 -7.61 0.17
N THR A 12 16.54 -8.53 -0.78
CA THR A 12 15.52 -8.45 -1.81
C THR A 12 14.12 -8.36 -1.20
N SER A 13 13.79 -9.22 -0.23
CA SER A 13 12.47 -9.21 0.42
C SER A 13 12.19 -7.91 1.16
N VAL A 14 13.19 -7.37 1.88
CA VAL A 14 13.05 -6.09 2.60
C VAL A 14 12.80 -4.96 1.61
N LEU A 15 13.51 -4.91 0.48
CA LEU A 15 13.31 -3.87 -0.53
C LEU A 15 11.95 -3.98 -1.22
N TYR A 16 11.57 -5.19 -1.66
CA TYR A 16 10.33 -5.44 -2.38
C TYR A 16 9.07 -5.36 -1.51
N ALA A 17 9.20 -5.55 -0.20
CA ALA A 17 8.12 -5.27 0.75
C ALA A 17 8.16 -3.82 1.25
N GLY A 18 9.33 -3.27 1.55
CA GLY A 18 9.48 -1.96 2.19
C GLY A 18 9.11 -0.79 1.29
N ILE A 19 9.61 -0.75 0.05
CA ILE A 19 9.34 0.37 -0.86
C ILE A 19 7.84 0.50 -1.17
N PRO A 20 7.13 -0.56 -1.61
CA PRO A 20 5.69 -0.46 -1.82
C PRO A 20 4.91 -0.11 -0.54
N THR A 21 5.35 -0.61 0.62
CA THR A 21 4.74 -0.27 1.91
C THR A 21 4.75 1.23 2.17
N ILE A 22 5.92 1.88 2.06
CA ILE A 22 6.04 3.33 2.29
C ILE A 22 5.17 4.11 1.32
N LEU A 23 5.23 3.76 0.03
CA LEU A 23 4.44 4.42 -1.01
C LEU A 23 2.93 4.24 -0.79
N GLN A 24 2.50 3.03 -0.44
CA GLN A 24 1.09 2.72 -0.19
C GLN A 24 0.55 3.45 1.03
N VAL A 25 1.26 3.41 2.15
CA VAL A 25 0.81 4.08 3.37
C VAL A 25 0.75 5.60 3.15
N ALA A 26 1.74 6.17 2.47
CA ALA A 26 1.73 7.60 2.12
C ALA A 26 0.54 7.96 1.21
N SER A 27 0.35 7.25 0.10
CA SER A 27 -0.72 7.53 -0.86
C SER A 27 -2.11 7.31 -0.26
N CYS A 28 -2.31 6.20 0.48
CA CYS A 28 -3.60 5.92 1.13
C CYS A 28 -3.92 6.92 2.24
N SER A 29 -2.91 7.45 2.95
CA SER A 29 -3.13 8.51 3.94
C SER A 29 -3.61 9.81 3.30
N VAL A 30 -3.03 10.22 2.17
CA VAL A 30 -3.46 11.40 1.41
C VAL A 30 -4.90 11.23 0.91
N VAL A 31 -5.24 10.07 0.32
CA VAL A 31 -6.60 9.79 -0.15
C VAL A 31 -7.59 9.75 1.01
N GLY A 32 -7.25 9.06 2.10
CA GLY A 32 -8.07 8.96 3.31
C GLY A 32 -8.33 10.33 3.94
N TYR A 33 -7.29 11.20 4.03
CA TYR A 33 -7.43 12.57 4.51
C TYR A 33 -8.31 13.41 3.60
N GLY A 34 -8.09 13.32 2.29
CA GLY A 34 -8.92 14.03 1.30
C GLY A 34 -10.40 13.68 1.42
N LEU A 35 -10.70 12.39 1.56
CA LEU A 35 -12.07 11.89 1.76
C LEU A 35 -12.62 12.28 3.14
N ALA A 36 -11.82 12.38 4.20
CA ALA A 36 -12.29 12.74 5.52
C ALA A 36 -12.61 14.25 5.64
N LYS A 37 -11.68 15.09 5.24
CA LYS A 37 -11.68 16.53 5.58
C LYS A 37 -12.22 17.45 4.48
N PHE A 38 -12.13 17.06 3.20
CA PHE A 38 -12.62 17.92 2.13
C PHE A 38 -14.08 17.65 1.77
N LYS A 39 -14.77 18.74 1.39
CA LYS A 39 -16.11 18.70 0.81
C LYS A 39 -15.99 18.99 -0.68
N PHE A 40 -16.40 18.05 -1.51
CA PHE A 40 -16.42 18.19 -2.96
C PHE A 40 -17.64 17.47 -3.56
N PRO A 41 -18.14 17.91 -4.73
CA PRO A 41 -19.26 17.23 -5.38
C PRO A 41 -18.86 15.79 -5.75
N GLY A 42 -19.76 14.82 -5.51
CA GLY A 42 -19.49 13.42 -5.81
C GLY A 42 -18.69 12.65 -4.74
N LYS A 43 -18.30 13.27 -3.60
CA LYS A 43 -17.55 12.60 -2.52
C LYS A 43 -18.16 11.25 -2.13
N ASN A 44 -19.48 11.20 -1.93
CA ASN A 44 -20.17 9.98 -1.53
C ASN A 44 -20.08 8.88 -2.60
N VAL A 45 -20.14 9.27 -3.88
CA VAL A 45 -19.96 8.33 -5.00
C VAL A 45 -18.55 7.76 -4.99
N VAL A 46 -17.53 8.61 -4.86
CA VAL A 46 -16.13 8.17 -4.76
C VAL A 46 -15.95 7.23 -3.57
N PHE A 47 -16.51 7.56 -2.41
CA PHE A 47 -16.43 6.72 -1.22
C PHE A 47 -17.07 5.33 -1.44
N VAL A 48 -18.26 5.31 -2.06
CA VAL A 48 -18.94 4.04 -2.42
C VAL A 48 -18.10 3.24 -3.41
N LEU A 49 -17.49 3.88 -4.42
CA LEU A 49 -16.61 3.19 -5.37
C LEU A 49 -15.36 2.60 -4.68
N VAL A 50 -14.79 3.29 -3.69
CA VAL A 50 -13.70 2.75 -2.86
C VAL A 50 -14.16 1.49 -2.12
N ILE A 51 -15.36 1.50 -1.52
CA ILE A 51 -15.91 0.33 -0.84
C ILE A 51 -16.18 -0.81 -1.85
N LEU A 52 -16.76 -0.52 -3.01
CA LEU A 52 -17.02 -1.51 -4.05
C LEU A 52 -15.72 -2.14 -4.57
N ALA A 53 -14.66 -1.36 -4.71
CA ALA A 53 -13.35 -1.87 -5.10
C ALA A 53 -12.78 -2.90 -4.11
N PHE A 54 -13.16 -2.82 -2.82
CA PHE A 54 -12.79 -3.83 -1.82
C PHE A 54 -13.46 -5.18 -2.07
N LEU A 55 -14.66 -5.18 -2.65
CA LEU A 55 -15.43 -6.41 -2.90
C LEU A 55 -14.93 -7.17 -4.15
N ILE A 56 -14.15 -6.52 -5.02
CA ILE A 56 -13.62 -7.14 -6.22
C ILE A 56 -12.45 -8.06 -5.85
N PRO A 57 -12.54 -9.39 -6.08
CA PRO A 57 -11.45 -10.29 -5.83
C PRO A 57 -10.24 -9.96 -6.71
N GLN A 58 -9.07 -9.85 -6.13
CA GLN A 58 -7.83 -9.53 -6.88
C GLN A 58 -7.53 -10.55 -7.98
N GLN A 59 -7.95 -11.79 -7.82
CA GLN A 59 -7.78 -12.86 -8.79
C GLN A 59 -8.40 -12.55 -10.16
N ILE A 60 -9.52 -11.82 -10.18
CA ILE A 60 -10.19 -11.43 -11.43
C ILE A 60 -9.35 -10.38 -12.19
N LEU A 61 -8.70 -9.49 -11.47
CA LEU A 61 -7.91 -8.41 -12.04
C LEU A 61 -6.49 -8.83 -12.47
N MET A 62 -6.06 -10.01 -12.10
CA MET A 62 -4.68 -10.47 -12.25
C MET A 62 -4.25 -10.55 -13.72
N ILE A 63 -5.07 -11.17 -14.57
CA ILE A 63 -4.76 -11.32 -16.01
C ILE A 63 -4.78 -9.96 -16.74
N PRO A 64 -5.83 -9.12 -16.59
CA PRO A 64 -5.82 -7.78 -17.16
C PRO A 64 -4.62 -6.93 -16.70
N THR A 65 -4.27 -7.01 -15.42
CA THR A 65 -3.12 -6.28 -14.87
C THR A 65 -1.80 -6.77 -15.46
N TYR A 66 -1.63 -8.08 -15.60
CA TYR A 66 -0.45 -8.66 -16.25
C TYR A 66 -0.28 -8.15 -17.69
N ILE A 67 -1.37 -8.15 -18.48
CA ILE A 67 -1.36 -7.65 -19.85
C ILE A 67 -0.97 -6.18 -19.88
N MET A 68 -1.55 -5.36 -19.00
CA MET A 68 -1.25 -3.94 -18.88
C MET A 68 0.24 -3.73 -18.53
N TYR A 69 0.78 -4.44 -17.56
CA TYR A 69 2.19 -4.34 -17.17
C TYR A 69 3.14 -4.79 -18.29
N LYS A 70 2.74 -5.80 -19.06
CA LYS A 70 3.49 -6.23 -20.24
C LYS A 70 3.53 -5.14 -21.31
N GLN A 71 2.40 -4.48 -21.59
CA GLN A 71 2.34 -3.36 -22.54
C GLN A 71 3.14 -2.15 -22.08
N MET A 72 3.19 -1.89 -20.78
CA MET A 72 3.98 -0.82 -20.17
C MET A 72 5.48 -1.15 -20.04
N ASN A 73 5.90 -2.37 -20.38
CA ASN A 73 7.28 -2.87 -20.20
C ASN A 73 7.80 -2.74 -18.76
N VAL A 74 6.94 -2.90 -17.76
CA VAL A 74 7.31 -2.84 -16.34
C VAL A 74 7.42 -4.22 -15.68
N LEU A 75 7.06 -5.30 -16.38
CA LEU A 75 7.26 -6.67 -15.87
C LEU A 75 8.74 -6.93 -15.55
N GLY A 76 8.99 -7.72 -14.52
CA GLY A 76 10.33 -8.02 -14.03
C GLY A 76 10.95 -6.91 -13.16
N SER A 77 10.27 -5.77 -12.99
CA SER A 77 10.77 -4.65 -12.20
C SER A 77 9.94 -4.39 -10.95
N MET A 78 10.53 -3.72 -9.96
CA MET A 78 9.84 -3.28 -8.74
C MET A 78 8.64 -2.35 -9.03
N LEU A 79 8.59 -1.72 -10.21
CA LEU A 79 7.52 -0.81 -10.59
C LEU A 79 6.15 -1.51 -10.62
N THR A 80 6.10 -2.82 -10.80
CA THR A 80 4.85 -3.61 -10.76
C THR A 80 4.13 -3.50 -9.42
N PHE A 81 4.85 -3.30 -8.31
CA PHE A 81 4.28 -3.07 -6.99
C PHE A 81 4.37 -1.60 -6.55
N ALA A 82 5.48 -0.93 -6.86
CA ALA A 82 5.71 0.45 -6.41
C ALA A 82 4.75 1.45 -7.06
N LEU A 83 4.48 1.31 -8.38
CA LEU A 83 3.61 2.24 -9.10
C LEU A 83 2.15 2.18 -8.59
N PRO A 84 1.48 1.02 -8.52
CA PRO A 84 0.14 0.96 -7.94
C PRO A 84 0.12 1.39 -6.46
N ALA A 85 1.14 1.06 -5.68
CA ALA A 85 1.24 1.49 -4.29
C ALA A 85 1.29 3.02 -4.17
N ALA A 86 2.08 3.70 -5.00
CA ALA A 86 2.17 5.16 -5.03
C ALA A 86 0.86 5.83 -5.45
N LEU A 87 0.03 5.15 -6.22
CA LEU A 87 -1.27 5.66 -6.69
C LEU A 87 -2.46 5.23 -5.81
N GLY A 88 -2.22 4.64 -4.65
CA GLY A 88 -3.29 4.14 -3.77
C GLY A 88 -4.02 2.91 -4.31
N GLN A 89 -3.40 2.17 -5.23
CA GLN A 89 -3.91 0.96 -5.87
C GLN A 89 -3.05 -0.28 -5.57
N GLY A 90 -2.21 -0.22 -4.54
CA GLY A 90 -1.39 -1.34 -4.09
C GLY A 90 -2.20 -2.46 -3.43
N LEU A 91 -1.52 -3.44 -2.86
CA LEU A 91 -2.17 -4.59 -2.22
C LEU A 91 -3.14 -4.15 -1.13
N ARG A 92 -4.44 -4.46 -1.33
CA ARG A 92 -5.51 -4.15 -0.37
C ARG A 92 -5.57 -2.67 0.04
N SER A 93 -5.19 -1.75 -0.85
CA SER A 93 -5.16 -0.30 -0.60
C SER A 93 -6.46 0.26 -0.05
N THR A 94 -7.60 -0.31 -0.44
CA THR A 94 -8.92 0.11 0.05
C THR A 94 -9.02 0.04 1.57
N ILE A 95 -8.45 -1.01 2.20
CA ILE A 95 -8.45 -1.15 3.67
C ILE A 95 -7.67 0.01 4.31
N PHE A 96 -6.52 0.36 3.74
CA PHE A 96 -5.69 1.46 4.27
C PHE A 96 -6.36 2.81 4.06
N ILE A 97 -6.99 3.03 2.90
CA ILE A 97 -7.76 4.26 2.64
C ILE A 97 -8.90 4.39 3.66
N MET A 98 -9.64 3.32 3.94
CA MET A 98 -10.72 3.33 4.92
C MET A 98 -10.19 3.52 6.36
N LEU A 99 -9.06 2.91 6.70
CA LEU A 99 -8.41 3.07 8.01
C LEU A 99 -8.06 4.55 8.25
N PHE A 100 -7.38 5.18 7.29
CA PHE A 100 -7.01 6.60 7.38
C PHE A 100 -8.22 7.50 7.34
N TYR A 101 -9.20 7.22 6.48
CA TYR A 101 -10.47 7.94 6.43
C TYR A 101 -11.17 7.94 7.79
N ALA A 102 -11.33 6.77 8.39
CA ALA A 102 -11.98 6.62 9.70
C ALA A 102 -11.23 7.44 10.77
N PHE A 103 -9.90 7.30 10.84
CA PHE A 103 -9.10 8.02 11.80
C PHE A 103 -9.19 9.54 11.62
N PHE A 104 -8.97 10.05 10.41
CA PHE A 104 -9.03 11.49 10.14
C PHE A 104 -10.43 12.07 10.32
N SER A 105 -11.49 11.27 10.15
CA SER A 105 -12.87 11.70 10.41
C SER A 105 -13.15 11.86 11.91
N MET A 106 -12.40 11.18 12.78
CA MET A 106 -12.53 11.29 14.24
C MET A 106 -11.76 12.48 14.81
N LEU A 107 -10.84 13.09 14.06
CA LEU A 107 -10.10 14.25 14.53
C LEU A 107 -11.04 15.46 14.68
N PRO A 108 -11.05 16.13 15.85
CA PRO A 108 -11.86 17.30 16.10
C PRO A 108 -11.65 18.39 15.05
N LYS A 109 -12.74 19.04 14.61
CA LYS A 109 -12.67 20.11 13.61
C LYS A 109 -11.99 21.37 14.16
N GLU A 110 -12.07 21.56 15.45
CA GLU A 110 -11.46 22.67 16.18
C GLU A 110 -9.95 22.75 15.97
N LEU A 111 -9.30 21.60 15.76
CA LEU A 111 -7.87 21.57 15.44
C LEU A 111 -7.57 22.14 14.04
N ASP A 112 -8.43 21.82 13.07
CA ASP A 112 -8.30 22.35 11.71
C ASP A 112 -8.60 23.85 11.70
N GLU A 113 -9.65 24.29 12.41
CA GLU A 113 -10.06 25.71 12.53
C GLU A 113 -9.00 26.55 13.23
N ALA A 114 -8.42 26.06 14.33
CA ALA A 114 -7.33 26.74 15.03
C ALA A 114 -6.11 26.94 14.12
N ALA A 115 -5.72 25.89 13.40
CA ALA A 115 -4.60 25.96 12.47
C ALA A 115 -4.88 26.93 11.29
N GLU A 116 -6.14 27.04 10.83
CA GLU A 116 -6.53 27.99 9.79
C GLU A 116 -6.45 29.45 10.30
N ILE A 117 -6.84 29.70 11.56
CA ILE A 117 -6.69 31.02 12.20
C ILE A 117 -5.21 31.40 12.29
N ASP A 118 -4.33 30.44 12.57
CA ASP A 118 -2.87 30.62 12.57
C ASP A 118 -2.27 30.78 11.16
N GLY A 119 -3.09 30.79 10.11
CA GLY A 119 -2.68 31.00 8.72
C GLY A 119 -2.13 29.77 8.03
N ALA A 120 -2.35 28.56 8.58
CA ALA A 120 -1.89 27.34 7.93
C ALA A 120 -2.73 27.01 6.68
N SER A 121 -2.06 26.68 5.58
CA SER A 121 -2.74 26.14 4.38
C SER A 121 -3.31 24.75 4.65
N LYS A 122 -4.26 24.28 3.85
CA LYS A 122 -4.84 22.92 3.97
C LYS A 122 -3.77 21.81 3.92
N LEU A 123 -2.74 21.96 3.09
CA LEU A 123 -1.59 21.05 3.09
C LEU A 123 -0.73 21.22 4.36
N GLY A 124 -0.60 22.45 4.85
CA GLY A 124 0.09 22.71 6.11
C GLY A 124 -0.58 22.00 7.30
N ILE A 125 -1.91 22.01 7.35
CA ILE A 125 -2.70 21.30 8.37
C ILE A 125 -2.45 19.78 8.25
N PHE A 126 -2.47 19.24 7.04
CA PHE A 126 -2.19 17.82 6.83
C PHE A 126 -0.84 17.41 7.40
N PHE A 127 0.25 18.12 7.03
CA PHE A 127 1.60 17.75 7.44
C PHE A 127 1.93 18.09 8.90
N ARG A 128 1.42 19.22 9.43
CA ARG A 128 1.79 19.73 10.76
C ARG A 128 0.84 19.29 11.88
N VAL A 129 -0.41 18.93 11.55
CA VAL A 129 -1.43 18.57 12.54
C VAL A 129 -1.87 17.12 12.34
N ALA A 130 -2.41 16.80 11.15
CA ALA A 130 -3.04 15.50 10.92
C ALA A 130 -2.02 14.33 10.95
N ILE A 131 -0.88 14.43 10.26
CA ILE A 131 0.15 13.38 10.26
C ILE A 131 0.70 13.10 11.65
N PRO A 132 1.18 14.11 12.44
CA PRO A 132 1.69 13.85 13.78
C PRO A 132 0.68 13.16 14.70
N LEU A 133 -0.59 13.57 14.65
CA LEU A 133 -1.66 12.94 15.44
C LEU A 133 -1.98 11.52 14.98
N SER A 134 -1.70 11.18 13.72
CA SER A 134 -1.99 9.86 13.14
C SER A 134 -0.79 8.90 13.13
N ILE A 135 0.34 9.23 13.77
CA ILE A 135 1.51 8.35 13.85
C ILE A 135 1.15 6.90 14.23
N PRO A 136 0.26 6.62 15.22
CA PRO A 136 -0.12 5.26 15.53
C PRO A 136 -0.76 4.53 14.33
N MET A 137 -1.57 5.23 13.53
CA MET A 137 -2.18 4.65 12.33
C MET A 137 -1.16 4.39 11.22
N PHE A 138 -0.16 5.27 11.07
CA PHE A 138 0.96 5.03 10.16
C PHE A 138 1.76 3.79 10.56
N ILE A 139 2.04 3.60 11.85
CA ILE A 139 2.74 2.41 12.35
C ILE A 139 1.94 1.14 12.02
N VAL A 140 0.64 1.13 12.34
CA VAL A 140 -0.25 0.00 12.05
C VAL A 140 -0.29 -0.25 10.53
N GLY A 141 -0.48 0.80 9.73
CA GLY A 141 -0.48 0.73 8.28
C GLY A 141 0.82 0.15 7.71
N CYS A 142 1.97 0.60 8.20
CA CYS A 142 3.27 0.09 7.78
C CYS A 142 3.45 -1.38 8.14
N ILE A 143 3.08 -1.81 9.36
CA ILE A 143 3.21 -3.21 9.78
C ILE A 143 2.37 -4.11 8.89
N PHE A 144 1.06 -3.82 8.73
CA PHE A 144 0.19 -4.67 7.92
C PHE A 144 0.56 -4.67 6.44
N SER A 145 0.86 -3.49 5.87
CA SER A 145 1.28 -3.39 4.47
C SER A 145 2.58 -4.16 4.23
N PHE A 146 3.57 -4.01 5.11
CA PHE A 146 4.84 -4.72 5.01
C PHE A 146 4.64 -6.24 5.07
N VAL A 147 3.84 -6.74 6.03
CA VAL A 147 3.55 -8.17 6.17
C VAL A 147 2.84 -8.71 4.93
N TRP A 148 1.91 -7.95 4.34
CA TRP A 148 1.22 -8.40 3.14
C TRP A 148 2.15 -8.45 1.93
N TYR A 149 2.96 -7.42 1.67
CA TYR A 149 3.95 -7.46 0.58
C TYR A 149 5.03 -8.52 0.82
N TRP A 150 5.45 -8.71 2.07
CA TRP A 150 6.42 -9.75 2.42
C TRP A 150 5.94 -11.16 2.07
N ASN A 151 4.66 -11.44 2.32
CA ASN A 151 4.06 -12.76 2.08
C ASN A 151 3.47 -12.91 0.66
N GLU A 152 3.50 -11.87 -0.17
CA GLU A 152 2.94 -11.92 -1.52
C GLU A 152 3.90 -12.61 -2.48
N THR A 153 3.88 -13.94 -2.44
CA THR A 153 4.74 -14.78 -3.28
C THR A 153 4.15 -15.05 -4.66
N TYR A 154 2.83 -15.12 -4.75
CA TYR A 154 2.15 -15.49 -5.99
C TYR A 154 2.25 -14.38 -7.07
N LEU A 155 1.86 -13.16 -6.74
CA LEU A 155 1.98 -12.03 -7.67
C LEU A 155 3.45 -11.69 -7.94
N THR A 156 4.33 -11.90 -6.97
CA THR A 156 5.77 -11.73 -7.16
C THR A 156 6.29 -12.71 -8.21
N ALA A 157 5.93 -13.98 -8.11
CA ALA A 157 6.31 -14.98 -9.11
C ALA A 157 5.72 -14.70 -10.50
N LEU A 158 4.49 -14.16 -10.55
CA LEU A 158 3.81 -13.85 -11.80
C LEU A 158 4.40 -12.62 -12.50
N TYR A 159 4.65 -11.55 -11.76
CA TYR A 159 5.08 -10.27 -12.34
C TYR A 159 6.60 -10.14 -12.44
N MET A 160 7.34 -10.86 -11.62
CA MET A 160 8.80 -10.78 -11.50
C MET A 160 9.42 -12.18 -11.34
N PRO A 161 9.40 -13.04 -12.38
CA PRO A 161 9.80 -14.44 -12.28
C PRO A 161 11.27 -14.64 -11.87
N ASP A 162 12.12 -13.65 -12.16
CA ASP A 162 13.55 -13.70 -11.83
C ASP A 162 13.86 -13.30 -10.39
N VAL A 163 12.88 -12.71 -9.68
CA VAL A 163 13.04 -12.26 -8.30
C VAL A 163 12.79 -13.42 -7.34
N LYS A 164 13.76 -13.67 -6.46
CA LYS A 164 13.69 -14.71 -5.43
C LYS A 164 13.62 -14.06 -4.04
N THR A 165 12.40 -13.88 -3.53
CA THR A 165 12.20 -13.41 -2.16
C THR A 165 12.45 -14.52 -1.15
N LEU A 166 12.71 -14.17 0.11
CA LEU A 166 12.95 -15.13 1.16
C LEU A 166 11.78 -16.11 1.38
N PRO A 167 10.51 -15.68 1.44
CA PRO A 167 9.37 -16.59 1.54
C PRO A 167 9.29 -17.57 0.37
N MET A 168 9.57 -17.12 -0.87
CA MET A 168 9.59 -18.01 -2.04
C MET A 168 10.70 -19.07 -1.96
N GLN A 169 11.89 -18.69 -1.48
CA GLN A 169 12.97 -19.65 -1.31
C GLN A 169 12.71 -20.63 -0.16
N LEU A 170 12.10 -20.17 0.93
CA LEU A 170 11.74 -21.04 2.04
C LEU A 170 10.66 -22.05 1.64
N SER A 171 9.66 -21.64 0.85
CA SER A 171 8.66 -22.59 0.33
C SER A 171 9.28 -23.64 -0.59
N SER A 172 10.13 -23.24 -1.54
CA SER A 172 10.80 -24.16 -2.45
C SER A 172 11.75 -25.12 -1.71
N PHE A 173 12.39 -24.65 -0.65
CA PHE A 173 13.22 -25.47 0.22
C PHE A 173 12.39 -26.50 1.00
N ALA A 174 11.27 -26.07 1.59
CA ALA A 174 10.36 -26.96 2.30
C ALA A 174 9.79 -28.06 1.39
N ASP A 175 9.48 -27.74 0.13
CA ASP A 175 8.97 -28.69 -0.85
C ASP A 175 10.03 -29.74 -1.24
N SER A 176 11.33 -29.39 -1.22
CA SER A 176 12.43 -30.32 -1.50
C SER A 176 12.60 -31.42 -0.44
N PHE A 177 12.03 -31.23 0.77
CA PHE A 177 12.04 -32.26 1.83
C PHE A 177 10.78 -33.13 1.83
N ARG A 178 9.78 -32.80 1.02
CA ARG A 178 8.53 -33.57 0.92
C ARG A 178 8.55 -34.61 -0.20
N GLN A 179 9.57 -34.55 -1.05
CA GLN A 179 9.83 -35.54 -2.10
C GLN A 179 10.84 -36.62 -1.62
#